data_12bdf5aa79009502f7d5c25006b5043e
#
_entry.id   12bdf5aa79009502f7d5c25006b5043e
#
_cell.length_a   1.000
_cell.length_b   1.000
_cell.length_c   1.000
_cell.angle_alpha   90.00
_cell.angle_beta   90.00
_cell.angle_gamma   90.00
#
_symmetry.space_group_name_H-M   'P 1'
#
loop_
_entity.id
_entity.type
_entity.pdbx_description
1 polymer ?
#
loop_
_entity_poly.entity_id
_entity_poly.type
_entity_poly.pdbx_seq_one_letter_code
_entity_poly.pdbx_strand_id
1 'polypeptide(L)'
;MRLGTIIHEDFEKAMEHYIKTRSDDVSDDYEFFIEKEIFLDKYNVAGHLDLAILDKKRQKLIVYDYKTKGSYPWKLQFGRNPKPKTMFNYEMQLATYAMGMSKTEGAGTGVEMALIYYNKDTSVMKQVNVEETYAEMAREYWETLNEWNDMLESLHFYMAGVKEDFNEAANQINNLMPREEIIGIPFENWECRYCPFDHICTKGE
;
A
#
# COMPACT_ATOMS: atom_id res chain seq x y z
N MET A 1 12.46 -10.20 -9.51
CA MET A 1 11.15 -10.61 -8.99
C MET A 1 11.20 -11.95 -8.26
N ARG A 2 11.63 -13.05 -8.86
CA ARG A 2 11.57 -14.41 -8.26
C ARG A 2 12.15 -14.54 -6.82
N LEU A 3 13.28 -13.90 -6.52
CA LEU A 3 13.89 -13.99 -5.18
C LEU A 3 13.07 -13.25 -4.10
N GLY A 4 12.40 -12.16 -4.45
CA GLY A 4 11.51 -11.48 -3.51
C GLY A 4 10.34 -12.36 -3.09
N THR A 5 9.69 -13.01 -4.04
CA THR A 5 8.57 -13.94 -3.80
C THR A 5 8.99 -15.11 -2.91
N ILE A 6 10.16 -15.73 -3.19
CA ILE A 6 10.67 -16.83 -2.36
C ILE A 6 10.90 -16.39 -0.91
N ILE A 7 11.42 -15.18 -0.70
CA ILE A 7 11.66 -14.65 0.64
C ILE A 7 10.33 -14.43 1.39
N HIS A 8 9.29 -13.93 0.73
CA HIS A 8 7.95 -13.81 1.32
C HIS A 8 7.38 -15.18 1.71
N GLU A 9 7.44 -16.16 0.80
CA GLU A 9 7.02 -17.54 1.09
C GLU A 9 7.79 -18.18 2.26
N ASP A 10 9.08 -17.87 2.41
CA ASP A 10 9.89 -18.37 3.51
C ASP A 10 9.49 -17.73 4.85
N PHE A 11 9.15 -16.44 4.87
CA PHE A 11 8.62 -15.78 6.06
C PHE A 11 7.24 -16.30 6.45
N GLU A 12 6.36 -16.50 5.49
CA GLU A 12 5.04 -17.12 5.68
C GLU A 12 5.18 -18.49 6.36
N LYS A 13 5.98 -19.40 5.79
CA LYS A 13 6.24 -20.73 6.34
C LYS A 13 6.87 -20.69 7.74
N ALA A 14 7.78 -19.74 7.97
CA ALA A 14 8.40 -19.56 9.28
C ALA A 14 7.38 -19.10 10.32
N MET A 15 6.48 -18.19 9.98
CA MET A 15 5.41 -17.73 10.86
C MET A 15 4.38 -18.83 11.12
N GLU A 16 3.97 -19.57 10.10
CA GLU A 16 3.10 -20.73 10.27
C GLU A 16 3.71 -21.78 11.21
N HIS A 17 5.01 -22.07 11.03
CA HIS A 17 5.73 -22.99 11.89
C HIS A 17 5.77 -22.47 13.33
N TYR A 18 6.07 -21.20 13.54
CA TYR A 18 6.06 -20.57 14.87
C TYR A 18 4.69 -20.70 15.54
N ILE A 19 3.60 -20.42 14.81
CA ILE A 19 2.25 -20.53 15.34
C ILE A 19 1.91 -21.97 15.77
N LYS A 20 2.33 -22.96 14.97
CA LYS A 20 2.09 -24.39 15.26
C LYS A 20 2.91 -24.93 16.44
N THR A 21 4.06 -24.32 16.72
CA THR A 21 5.03 -24.85 17.72
C THR A 21 5.09 -24.04 19.01
N ARG A 22 4.46 -22.87 19.06
CA ARG A 22 4.42 -22.02 20.26
C ARG A 22 3.65 -22.72 21.39
N SER A 23 4.00 -22.40 22.64
CA SER A 23 3.29 -22.89 23.83
C SER A 23 1.87 -22.35 23.92
N ASP A 24 0.96 -23.11 24.50
CA ASP A 24 -0.46 -22.77 24.67
C ASP A 24 -0.66 -21.45 25.45
N ASP A 25 0.24 -21.14 26.38
CA ASP A 25 0.19 -19.89 27.20
C ASP A 25 0.29 -18.60 26.34
N VAL A 26 0.89 -18.69 25.15
CA VAL A 26 1.02 -17.54 24.22
C VAL A 26 -0.11 -17.53 23.19
N SER A 27 -0.81 -18.67 23.02
CA SER A 27 -1.80 -18.84 21.96
C SER A 27 -3.05 -17.97 22.16
N ASP A 28 -3.48 -17.78 23.40
CA ASP A 28 -4.74 -17.10 23.73
C ASP A 28 -4.63 -15.55 23.67
N ASP A 29 -3.42 -15.03 23.91
CA ASP A 29 -3.17 -13.57 23.94
C ASP A 29 -2.98 -12.95 22.54
N TYR A 30 -2.58 -13.77 21.53
CA TYR A 30 -2.25 -13.29 20.18
C TYR A 30 -3.00 -14.04 19.09
N GLU A 31 -3.53 -13.31 18.14
CA GLU A 31 -4.08 -13.84 16.89
C GLU A 31 -3.24 -13.39 15.72
N PHE A 32 -2.95 -14.33 14.79
CA PHE A 32 -2.05 -14.10 13.66
C PHE A 32 -2.84 -14.25 12.37
N PHE A 33 -2.66 -13.31 11.48
CA PHE A 33 -3.23 -13.31 10.13
C PHE A 33 -2.06 -13.27 9.14
N ILE A 34 -1.91 -14.32 8.36
CA ILE A 34 -0.83 -14.49 7.37
C ILE A 34 -1.48 -14.51 5.99
N GLU A 35 -0.92 -13.78 5.03
CA GLU A 35 -1.39 -13.70 3.63
C GLU A 35 -2.92 -13.47 3.56
N LYS A 36 -3.42 -12.61 4.44
CA LYS A 36 -4.86 -12.37 4.54
C LYS A 36 -5.32 -11.44 3.45
N GLU A 37 -6.36 -11.88 2.73
CA GLU A 37 -7.08 -11.03 1.80
C GLU A 37 -7.81 -9.89 2.53
N ILE A 38 -7.61 -8.69 2.03
CA ILE A 38 -8.26 -7.46 2.49
C ILE A 38 -9.12 -6.94 1.36
N PHE A 39 -10.36 -6.60 1.70
CA PHE A 39 -11.27 -5.97 0.77
C PHE A 39 -11.90 -4.72 1.40
N LEU A 40 -11.77 -3.61 0.69
CA LEU A 40 -12.36 -2.32 1.05
C LEU A 40 -13.52 -2.05 0.09
N ASP A 41 -14.71 -2.61 0.39
CA ASP A 41 -15.92 -2.53 -0.45
C ASP A 41 -16.22 -1.11 -0.92
N LYS A 42 -16.12 -0.12 -0.01
CA LYS A 42 -16.41 1.28 -0.31
C LYS A 42 -15.60 1.82 -1.49
N TYR A 43 -14.38 1.31 -1.68
CA TYR A 43 -13.44 1.82 -2.66
C TYR A 43 -13.17 0.83 -3.81
N ASN A 44 -13.79 -0.35 -3.75
CA ASN A 44 -13.53 -1.46 -4.68
C ASN A 44 -12.05 -1.82 -4.76
N VAL A 45 -11.38 -1.85 -3.61
CA VAL A 45 -9.95 -2.14 -3.47
C VAL A 45 -9.75 -3.47 -2.77
N ALA A 46 -8.96 -4.34 -3.38
CA ALA A 46 -8.54 -5.62 -2.81
C ALA A 46 -7.01 -5.72 -2.73
N GLY A 47 -6.53 -6.51 -1.81
CA GLY A 47 -5.11 -6.82 -1.66
C GLY A 47 -4.88 -7.92 -0.66
N HIS A 48 -3.63 -8.37 -0.55
CA HIS A 48 -3.20 -9.36 0.44
C HIS A 48 -2.15 -8.70 1.33
N LEU A 49 -2.37 -8.75 2.63
CA LEU A 49 -1.37 -8.33 3.60
C LEU A 49 -0.46 -9.51 3.94
N ASP A 50 0.81 -9.24 4.17
CA ASP A 50 1.78 -10.30 4.50
C ASP A 50 1.56 -10.86 5.91
N LEU A 51 1.42 -9.99 6.91
CA LEU A 51 1.23 -10.39 8.31
C LEU A 51 0.47 -9.32 9.11
N ALA A 52 -0.50 -9.76 9.92
CA ALA A 52 -1.00 -8.96 11.01
C ALA A 52 -1.06 -9.76 12.31
N ILE A 53 -0.90 -9.06 13.43
CA ILE A 53 -0.92 -9.64 14.78
C ILE A 53 -1.89 -8.82 15.63
N LEU A 54 -2.91 -9.48 16.13
CA LEU A 54 -3.81 -8.89 17.13
C LEU A 54 -3.35 -9.30 18.53
N ASP A 55 -2.83 -8.35 19.30
CA ASP A 55 -2.57 -8.49 20.72
C ASP A 55 -3.89 -8.23 21.49
N LYS A 56 -4.58 -9.30 21.85
CA LYS A 56 -5.89 -9.25 22.52
C LYS A 56 -5.81 -8.61 23.90
N LYS A 57 -4.68 -8.79 24.57
CA LYS A 57 -4.45 -8.30 25.93
C LYS A 57 -4.23 -6.78 25.95
N ARG A 58 -3.49 -6.27 24.97
CA ARG A 58 -3.21 -4.85 24.84
C ARG A 58 -4.24 -4.12 23.98
N GLN A 59 -5.15 -4.83 23.34
CA GLN A 59 -6.09 -4.29 22.37
C GLN A 59 -5.37 -3.52 21.27
N LYS A 60 -4.36 -4.19 20.66
CA LYS A 60 -3.53 -3.63 19.58
C LYS A 60 -3.49 -4.55 18.39
N LEU A 61 -3.74 -4.00 17.22
CA LEU A 61 -3.53 -4.63 15.94
C LEU A 61 -2.23 -4.09 15.34
N ILE A 62 -1.29 -4.96 15.02
CA ILE A 62 -0.03 -4.58 14.39
C ILE A 62 -0.02 -5.17 12.98
N VAL A 63 0.09 -4.32 11.95
CA VAL A 63 0.11 -4.73 10.56
C VAL A 63 1.53 -4.58 10.00
N TYR A 64 2.01 -5.64 9.38
CA TYR A 64 3.34 -5.72 8.78
C TYR A 64 3.27 -5.97 7.29
N ASP A 65 4.23 -5.40 6.57
CA ASP A 65 4.45 -5.68 5.16
C ASP A 65 5.96 -5.89 4.91
N TYR A 66 6.31 -6.95 4.18
CA TYR A 66 7.69 -7.33 3.93
C TYR A 66 8.20 -6.69 2.65
N LYS A 67 9.34 -6.02 2.73
CA LYS A 67 9.99 -5.38 1.57
C LYS A 67 11.42 -5.87 1.41
N THR A 68 11.74 -6.41 0.25
CA THR A 68 13.09 -6.88 -0.06
C THR A 68 13.91 -5.84 -0.78
N LYS A 69 15.18 -5.68 -0.39
CA LYS A 69 16.15 -4.76 -1.02
C LYS A 69 17.48 -5.45 -1.29
N GLY A 70 18.14 -5.09 -2.39
CA GLY A 70 19.55 -5.42 -2.59
C GLY A 70 20.46 -4.47 -1.80
N SER A 71 21.76 -4.76 -1.75
CA SER A 71 22.75 -4.02 -0.95
C SER A 71 22.85 -2.54 -1.30
N TYR A 72 22.70 -2.16 -2.56
CA TYR A 72 22.80 -0.75 -2.96
C TYR A 72 21.63 0.09 -2.44
N PRO A 73 20.35 -0.21 -2.74
CA PRO A 73 19.22 0.53 -2.16
C PRO A 73 19.13 0.38 -0.64
N TRP A 74 19.64 -0.70 -0.05
CA TRP A 74 19.78 -0.84 1.39
C TRP A 74 20.72 0.21 1.98
N LYS A 75 21.89 0.39 1.37
CA LYS A 75 22.88 1.40 1.81
C LYS A 75 22.35 2.83 1.67
N LEU A 76 21.56 3.10 0.65
CA LEU A 76 20.92 4.41 0.48
C LEU A 76 19.91 4.71 1.58
N GLN A 77 19.19 3.70 2.07
CA GLN A 77 18.16 3.89 3.09
C GLN A 77 18.70 3.75 4.52
N PHE A 78 19.60 2.81 4.76
CA PHE A 78 20.02 2.40 6.11
C PHE A 78 21.55 2.50 6.34
N GLY A 79 22.30 2.99 5.39
CA GLY A 79 23.75 3.10 5.48
C GLY A 79 24.21 4.23 6.39
N ARG A 80 25.52 4.47 6.45
CA ARG A 80 26.15 5.48 7.30
C ARG A 80 25.72 6.91 6.95
N ASN A 81 25.46 7.19 5.67
CA ASN A 81 24.95 8.47 5.18
C ASN A 81 23.65 8.20 4.41
N PRO A 82 22.54 7.97 5.10
CA PRO A 82 21.30 7.61 4.45
C PRO A 82 20.79 8.78 3.59
N LYS A 83 20.31 8.44 2.40
CA LYS A 83 19.50 9.30 1.55
C LYS A 83 18.16 8.60 1.36
N PRO A 84 17.33 8.54 2.41
CA PRO A 84 16.05 7.85 2.29
C PRO A 84 15.23 8.59 1.23
N LYS A 85 14.86 7.88 0.18
CA LYS A 85 13.68 8.26 -0.57
C LYS A 85 12.50 7.91 0.30
N THR A 86 11.59 8.84 0.47
CA THR A 86 10.27 8.53 1.03
C THR A 86 9.67 7.41 0.21
N MET A 87 9.42 6.28 0.84
CA MET A 87 8.81 5.12 0.18
C MET A 87 7.29 5.22 0.36
N PHE A 88 6.76 6.41 0.09
CA PHE A 88 5.36 6.75 0.24
C PHE A 88 4.39 5.66 -0.23
N ASN A 89 4.71 5.01 -1.36
CA ASN A 89 3.85 3.94 -1.88
C ASN A 89 3.78 2.72 -0.94
N TYR A 90 4.84 2.42 -0.19
CA TYR A 90 4.85 1.30 0.76
C TYR A 90 4.10 1.64 2.03
N GLU A 91 4.28 2.86 2.53
CA GLU A 91 3.56 3.36 3.69
C GLU A 91 2.05 3.44 3.39
N MET A 92 1.67 3.94 2.22
CA MET A 92 0.27 4.01 1.78
C MET A 92 -0.35 2.62 1.56
N GLN A 93 0.39 1.68 0.99
CA GLN A 93 -0.05 0.30 0.83
C GLN A 93 -0.33 -0.32 2.20
N LEU A 94 0.62 -0.22 3.13
CA LEU A 94 0.49 -0.74 4.48
C LEU A 94 -0.68 -0.10 5.22
N ALA A 95 -0.84 1.22 5.11
CA ALA A 95 -1.96 1.95 5.69
C ALA A 95 -3.31 1.50 5.14
N THR A 96 -3.37 1.21 3.84
CA THR A 96 -4.58 0.65 3.20
C THR A 96 -4.93 -0.73 3.78
N TYR A 97 -3.94 -1.59 3.98
CA TYR A 97 -4.15 -2.89 4.63
C TYR A 97 -4.59 -2.74 6.09
N ALA A 98 -3.98 -1.81 6.82
CA ALA A 98 -4.36 -1.51 8.19
C ALA A 98 -5.81 -1.01 8.31
N MET A 99 -6.28 -0.20 7.37
CA MET A 99 -7.69 0.22 7.29
C MET A 99 -8.64 -0.97 7.12
N GLY A 100 -8.31 -1.90 6.24
CA GLY A 100 -9.11 -3.10 6.00
C GLY A 100 -9.17 -4.01 7.23
N MET A 101 -8.01 -4.30 7.82
CA MET A 101 -7.88 -5.13 9.01
C MET A 101 -8.58 -4.50 10.24
N SER A 102 -8.41 -3.19 10.44
CA SER A 102 -9.06 -2.48 11.55
C SER A 102 -10.58 -2.57 11.47
N LYS A 103 -11.15 -2.59 10.26
CA LYS A 103 -12.59 -2.68 10.04
C LYS A 103 -13.14 -4.07 10.32
N THR A 104 -12.38 -5.12 10.02
CA THR A 104 -12.83 -6.51 10.14
C THR A 104 -12.44 -7.16 11.46
N GLU A 105 -11.17 -7.07 11.84
CA GLU A 105 -10.60 -7.83 12.96
C GLU A 105 -10.17 -6.94 14.14
N GLY A 106 -9.91 -5.65 13.87
CA GLY A 106 -9.37 -4.72 14.83
C GLY A 106 -10.36 -3.65 15.30
N ALA A 107 -11.68 -3.87 15.17
CA ALA A 107 -12.68 -2.89 15.56
C ALA A 107 -12.53 -2.48 17.02
N GLY A 108 -12.23 -1.19 17.27
CA GLY A 108 -12.01 -0.64 18.61
C GLY A 108 -10.61 -0.85 19.19
N THR A 109 -9.68 -1.40 18.43
CA THR A 109 -8.26 -1.55 18.84
C THR A 109 -7.39 -0.41 18.32
N GLY A 110 -6.28 -0.13 19.01
CA GLY A 110 -5.21 0.72 18.47
C GLY A 110 -4.50 -0.01 17.32
N VAL A 111 -4.15 0.72 16.26
CA VAL A 111 -3.46 0.14 15.09
C VAL A 111 -2.02 0.66 15.03
N GLU A 112 -1.08 -0.25 14.92
CA GLU A 112 0.34 0.04 14.65
C GLU A 112 0.72 -0.55 13.29
N MET A 113 1.62 0.12 12.59
CA MET A 113 2.05 -0.26 11.25
C MET A 113 3.57 -0.31 11.20
N ALA A 114 4.14 -1.34 10.57
CA ALA A 114 5.58 -1.43 10.37
C ALA A 114 5.95 -2.13 9.06
N LEU A 115 6.94 -1.57 8.37
CA LEU A 115 7.58 -2.19 7.21
C LEU A 115 8.77 -3.02 7.70
N ILE A 116 8.85 -4.27 7.28
CA ILE A 116 9.99 -5.14 7.55
C ILE A 116 10.83 -5.26 6.29
N TYR A 117 11.98 -4.61 6.33
CA TYR A 117 12.94 -4.65 5.23
C TYR A 117 13.92 -5.82 5.40
N TYR A 118 14.10 -6.57 4.33
CA TYR A 118 15.08 -7.66 4.23
C TYR A 118 16.12 -7.37 3.14
N ASN A 119 17.39 -7.43 3.51
CA ASN A 119 18.49 -7.29 2.56
C ASN A 119 18.79 -8.66 1.93
N LYS A 120 18.50 -8.80 0.64
CA LYS A 120 18.66 -10.06 -0.10
C LYS A 120 20.08 -10.58 -0.20
N ASP A 121 21.07 -9.69 -0.05
CA ASP A 121 22.48 -10.04 -0.23
C ASP A 121 23.17 -10.38 1.10
N THR A 122 22.65 -9.87 2.22
CA THR A 122 23.30 -10.02 3.54
C THR A 122 22.39 -10.64 4.61
N SER A 123 21.13 -10.92 4.26
CA SER A 123 20.10 -11.45 5.16
C SER A 123 19.84 -10.59 6.41
N VAL A 124 20.24 -9.31 6.38
CA VAL A 124 19.98 -8.38 7.48
C VAL A 124 18.53 -7.88 7.38
N MET A 125 17.85 -7.84 8.51
CA MET A 125 16.49 -7.32 8.62
C MET A 125 16.47 -6.00 9.38
N LYS A 126 15.52 -5.13 9.03
CA LYS A 126 15.18 -3.92 9.78
C LYS A 126 13.68 -3.68 9.77
N GLN A 127 13.14 -3.39 10.94
CA GLN A 127 11.80 -2.87 11.08
C GLN A 127 11.83 -1.34 11.04
N VAL A 128 10.87 -0.76 10.33
CA VAL A 128 10.61 0.68 10.28
C VAL A 128 9.13 0.89 10.60
N ASN A 129 8.86 1.56 11.69
CA ASN A 129 7.49 1.90 12.05
C ASN A 129 6.97 2.98 11.10
N VAL A 130 5.71 2.85 10.72
CA VAL A 130 5.00 3.81 9.88
C VAL A 130 4.10 4.65 10.77
N GLU A 131 4.11 5.95 10.56
CA GLU A 131 3.34 6.90 11.36
C GLU A 131 1.83 6.71 11.15
N GLU A 132 1.06 6.91 12.20
CA GLU A 132 -0.40 6.76 12.19
C GLU A 132 -1.08 7.72 11.20
N THR A 133 -0.47 8.87 10.93
CA THR A 133 -0.93 9.85 9.94
C THR A 133 -1.15 9.27 8.54
N TYR A 134 -0.40 8.22 8.18
CA TYR A 134 -0.59 7.53 6.90
C TYR A 134 -1.96 6.83 6.79
N ALA A 135 -2.58 6.45 7.90
CA ALA A 135 -3.92 5.88 7.87
C ALA A 135 -4.99 6.91 7.45
N GLU A 136 -4.83 8.16 7.88
CA GLU A 136 -5.69 9.26 7.45
C GLU A 136 -5.42 9.61 5.98
N MET A 137 -4.17 9.74 5.59
CA MET A 137 -3.77 10.00 4.20
C MET A 137 -4.29 8.90 3.25
N ALA A 138 -4.23 7.63 3.64
CA ALA A 138 -4.76 6.54 2.84
C ALA A 138 -6.27 6.64 2.67
N ARG A 139 -7.00 7.02 3.72
CA ARG A 139 -8.45 7.24 3.65
C ARG A 139 -8.80 8.35 2.69
N GLU A 140 -8.18 9.53 2.85
CA GLU A 140 -8.41 10.69 1.98
C GLU A 140 -8.08 10.35 0.52
N TYR A 141 -6.98 9.64 0.29
CA TYR A 141 -6.58 9.20 -1.05
C TYR A 141 -7.67 8.33 -1.71
N TRP A 142 -8.16 7.30 -1.00
CA TRP A 142 -9.19 6.41 -1.56
C TRP A 142 -10.54 7.09 -1.70
N GLU A 143 -10.90 8.02 -0.80
CA GLU A 143 -12.11 8.83 -0.93
C GLU A 143 -12.06 9.72 -2.17
N THR A 144 -10.96 10.42 -2.36
CA THR A 144 -10.73 11.25 -3.55
C THR A 144 -10.78 10.43 -4.85
N LEU A 145 -10.12 9.27 -4.88
CA LEU A 145 -10.17 8.38 -6.05
C LEU A 145 -11.58 7.86 -6.34
N ASN A 146 -12.35 7.56 -5.30
CA ASN A 146 -13.73 7.11 -5.47
C ASN A 146 -14.62 8.22 -6.08
N GLU A 147 -14.50 9.44 -5.57
CA GLU A 147 -15.20 10.62 -6.14
C GLU A 147 -14.82 10.84 -7.61
N TRP A 148 -13.56 10.61 -7.95
CA TRP A 148 -13.09 10.71 -9.34
C TRP A 148 -13.64 9.60 -10.23
N ASN A 149 -13.72 8.38 -9.75
CA ASN A 149 -14.34 7.28 -10.48
C ASN A 149 -15.80 7.56 -10.76
N ASP A 150 -16.56 8.07 -9.78
CA ASP A 150 -17.96 8.47 -9.94
C ASP A 150 -18.10 9.59 -11.00
N MET A 151 -17.19 10.55 -10.99
CA MET A 151 -17.16 11.61 -11.99
C MET A 151 -16.82 11.07 -13.40
N LEU A 152 -15.85 10.18 -13.51
CA LEU A 152 -15.46 9.53 -14.78
C LEU A 152 -16.60 8.66 -15.33
N GLU A 153 -17.30 7.90 -14.49
CA GLU A 153 -18.48 7.14 -14.89
C GLU A 153 -19.60 8.05 -15.39
N SER A 154 -19.83 9.17 -14.70
CA SER A 154 -20.82 10.17 -15.12
C SER A 154 -20.47 10.80 -16.47
N LEU A 155 -19.18 11.10 -16.70
CA LEU A 155 -18.67 11.59 -17.99
C LEU A 155 -18.80 10.52 -19.07
N HIS A 156 -18.53 9.25 -18.77
CA HIS A 156 -18.71 8.15 -19.72
C HIS A 156 -20.15 7.99 -20.16
N PHE A 157 -21.12 8.07 -19.24
CA PHE A 157 -22.55 8.09 -19.54
C PHE A 157 -22.93 9.28 -20.43
N TYR A 158 -22.44 10.46 -20.11
CA TYR A 158 -22.68 11.66 -20.91
C TYR A 158 -22.13 11.51 -22.33
N MET A 159 -20.92 11.00 -22.48
CA MET A 159 -20.26 10.76 -23.77
C MET A 159 -20.96 9.69 -24.60
N ALA A 160 -21.49 8.64 -24.01
CA ALA A 160 -22.26 7.61 -24.70
C ALA A 160 -23.56 8.14 -25.31
N GLY A 161 -24.09 9.25 -24.77
CA GLY A 161 -25.29 9.94 -25.27
C GLY A 161 -25.06 11.03 -26.31
N VAL A 162 -23.84 11.61 -26.35
CA VAL A 162 -23.49 12.76 -27.18
C VAL A 162 -22.38 12.40 -28.16
N LYS A 163 -22.74 12.01 -29.37
CA LYS A 163 -21.78 11.58 -30.41
C LYS A 163 -20.91 12.72 -30.99
N GLU A 164 -21.06 13.98 -30.58
CA GLU A 164 -20.50 15.13 -31.29
C GLU A 164 -19.29 15.82 -30.62
N ASP A 165 -18.88 15.46 -29.39
CA ASP A 165 -17.80 16.19 -28.72
C ASP A 165 -16.78 15.31 -28.01
N PHE A 166 -16.20 14.35 -28.74
CA PHE A 166 -15.09 13.51 -28.23
C PHE A 166 -13.87 14.36 -27.79
N ASN A 167 -13.64 15.49 -28.46
CA ASN A 167 -12.53 16.38 -28.14
C ASN A 167 -12.77 17.18 -26.86
N GLU A 168 -14.00 17.62 -26.58
CA GLU A 168 -14.31 18.35 -25.34
C GLU A 168 -14.24 17.42 -24.12
N ALA A 169 -14.74 16.20 -24.24
CA ALA A 169 -14.66 15.21 -23.19
C ALA A 169 -13.21 14.73 -22.95
N ALA A 170 -12.41 14.58 -24.01
CA ALA A 170 -10.98 14.29 -23.89
C ALA A 170 -10.23 15.44 -23.20
N ASN A 171 -10.58 16.68 -23.51
CA ASN A 171 -10.03 17.85 -22.85
C ASN A 171 -10.46 17.96 -21.37
N GLN A 172 -11.70 17.59 -21.04
CA GLN A 172 -12.14 17.54 -19.65
C GLN A 172 -11.40 16.43 -18.86
N ILE A 173 -11.19 15.27 -19.45
CA ILE A 173 -10.37 14.19 -18.84
C ILE A 173 -8.91 14.63 -18.67
N ASN A 174 -8.33 15.32 -19.65
CA ASN A 174 -6.98 15.86 -19.56
C ASN A 174 -6.84 16.99 -18.53
N ASN A 175 -7.93 17.66 -18.19
CA ASN A 175 -7.98 18.68 -17.13
C ASN A 175 -8.31 18.08 -15.74
N LEU A 176 -8.52 16.76 -15.64
CA LEU A 176 -8.64 16.12 -14.34
C LEU A 176 -7.35 16.31 -13.55
N MET A 177 -7.50 16.65 -12.28
CA MET A 177 -6.40 16.98 -11.40
C MET A 177 -5.36 15.85 -11.36
N PRO A 178 -4.11 16.13 -11.63
CA PRO A 178 -3.05 15.15 -11.52
C PRO A 178 -2.84 14.72 -10.07
N ARG A 179 -2.23 13.55 -9.87
CA ARG A 179 -1.85 13.03 -8.55
C ARG A 179 -1.18 14.08 -7.65
N GLU A 180 -0.38 14.96 -8.22
CA GLU A 180 0.31 16.04 -7.51
C GLU A 180 -0.65 17.02 -6.84
N GLU A 181 -1.79 17.30 -7.47
CA GLU A 181 -2.81 18.22 -6.92
C GLU A 181 -3.71 17.51 -5.90
N ILE A 182 -3.94 16.21 -6.07
CA ILE A 182 -4.79 15.42 -5.17
C ILE A 182 -4.08 15.12 -3.86
N ILE A 183 -2.83 14.64 -3.92
CA ILE A 183 -2.10 14.13 -2.76
C ILE A 183 -0.78 14.87 -2.51
N GLY A 184 -0.49 15.93 -3.28
CA GLY A 184 0.73 16.73 -3.13
C GLY A 184 2.02 15.99 -3.48
N ILE A 185 1.95 14.84 -4.18
CA ILE A 185 3.12 14.03 -4.52
C ILE A 185 3.40 14.14 -6.01
N PRO A 186 4.54 14.70 -6.39
CA PRO A 186 4.93 14.84 -7.78
C PRO A 186 5.19 13.48 -8.43
N PHE A 187 4.90 13.39 -9.73
CA PHE A 187 5.34 12.26 -10.53
C PHE A 187 6.86 12.27 -10.69
N GLU A 188 7.48 11.12 -10.49
CA GLU A 188 8.89 10.95 -10.83
C GLU A 188 9.05 10.71 -12.35
N ASN A 189 10.11 11.25 -12.96
CA ASN A 189 10.37 11.12 -14.40
C ASN A 189 10.37 9.65 -14.89
N TRP A 190 10.73 8.69 -14.03
CA TRP A 190 10.72 7.29 -14.39
C TRP A 190 9.29 6.73 -14.52
N GLU A 191 8.34 7.24 -13.73
CA GLU A 191 6.93 6.83 -13.81
C GLU A 191 6.33 7.23 -15.16
N CYS A 192 6.61 8.45 -15.62
CA CYS A 192 6.19 8.92 -16.93
C CYS A 192 6.78 8.08 -18.06
N ARG A 193 8.07 7.71 -17.99
CA ARG A 193 8.74 6.89 -19.01
C ARG A 193 8.15 5.48 -19.20
N TYR A 194 7.52 4.93 -18.17
CA TYR A 194 6.88 3.61 -18.21
C TYR A 194 5.35 3.70 -18.24
N CYS A 195 4.79 4.91 -18.32
CA CYS A 195 3.35 5.11 -18.38
C CYS A 195 2.81 4.71 -19.75
N PRO A 196 1.83 3.80 -19.83
CA PRO A 196 1.22 3.41 -21.10
C PRO A 196 0.44 4.55 -21.75
N PHE A 197 0.15 5.62 -21.03
CA PHE A 197 -0.60 6.79 -21.48
C PHE A 197 0.30 8.00 -21.81
N ASP A 198 1.60 7.86 -21.79
CA ASP A 198 2.57 8.91 -22.08
C ASP A 198 2.26 9.64 -23.40
N HIS A 199 1.87 8.89 -24.44
CA HIS A 199 1.54 9.40 -25.78
C HIS A 199 0.29 10.29 -25.85
N ILE A 200 -0.56 10.29 -24.82
CA ILE A 200 -1.76 11.14 -24.72
C ILE A 200 -1.70 12.10 -23.53
N CYS A 201 -0.66 12.00 -22.71
CA CYS A 201 -0.49 12.83 -21.53
C CYS A 201 0.15 14.17 -21.91
N THR A 202 -0.52 15.29 -21.59
CA THR A 202 -0.04 16.64 -21.89
C THR A 202 1.07 17.15 -20.96
N LYS A 203 1.45 16.39 -19.95
CA LYS A 203 2.49 16.77 -18.97
C LYS A 203 3.94 16.50 -19.42
N GLY A 204 4.15 16.07 -20.64
CA GLY A 204 5.48 15.77 -21.20
C GLY A 204 6.07 16.89 -22.07
N GLU A 205 5.44 18.06 -22.16
CA GLU A 205 5.93 19.22 -22.90
C GLU A 205 6.57 20.28 -21.99
#